data_806fcc9b6931642ff4bb14287f8988ef
#
_entry.id   806fcc9b6931642ff4bb14287f8988ef
#
_cell.length_a   1.000
_cell.length_b   1.000
_cell.length_c   1.000
_cell.angle_alpha   90.00
_cell.angle_beta   90.00
_cell.angle_gamma   90.00
#
_symmetry.space_group_name_H-M   'P 1'
#
loop_
_entity.id
_entity.type
_entity.pdbx_description
1 polymer ?
#
loop_
_entity_poly.entity_id
_entity_poly.type
_entity_poly.pdbx_seq_one_letter_code
_entity_poly.pdbx_strand_id
1 'polypeptide(L)'
;MKIDKKNIIELLLSFIGTIGIILQYQIGSQTYLTMNALNIIIFIMLYLFYKKIKIDNKKEKIFSIIFSILLSLILVIGAQLDKYSNIEWRILTVLRIISLIAAIFPFIIYSFNIIKKIKKNDDFEITKKRKIIIFSVIFAFNFLVFLAIYPGVYGYDAGFQIMEVLNKNVQLTTHFSVIYSYFLAKCIQIGQIVFNSNEIGFAIYSLLQMAFMTYIATRISLFSYKLSKNKYILLLSIIFFSLFPLYTIMTLSACQDTIFGGIFALLIINFIEHYDNIKSKKIFIKIIFLSFMLCAIRNNGYYALLVVVVMALLFNKNKRLLSTIPLIIGIVLYKIFTGPVYNYMNVYKEPQIREMSSIPSVQLARVYNYNKSILNKDDIKNYTLFYTKLDEFKYYKIDQSISDPIKSILNSTYTEDNLIKYIKFWLKIGFKDPKNYIEAFLLNNIGAWYPGKQYYDTRMYHPYIEYKMIDGKKWNKDYENIERKSLLPIYEKALHLLIERNGWKAIPVISLVFNLGTYFLIFIYSIGICIIRKKKKYLVAISAITGLYITIFLAPVALFRYSFPIVILLPIFASIILDKEKEQ
;
A
#
# COMPACT_ATOMS: atom_id res chain seq x y z
N MET A 1 -4.16 49.76 -22.90
CA MET A 1 -4.73 48.50 -22.40
C MET A 1 -4.33 48.32 -20.94
N LYS A 2 -5.19 48.60 -19.98
CA LYS A 2 -4.87 48.36 -18.55
C LYS A 2 -4.80 46.84 -18.35
N ILE A 3 -3.61 46.29 -18.20
CA ILE A 3 -3.44 44.87 -17.87
C ILE A 3 -3.96 44.70 -16.45
N ASP A 4 -4.98 43.88 -16.28
CA ASP A 4 -5.57 43.58 -14.97
C ASP A 4 -4.50 42.91 -14.09
N LYS A 5 -4.32 43.40 -12.85
CA LYS A 5 -3.37 42.84 -11.86
C LYS A 5 -3.52 41.32 -11.72
N LYS A 6 -4.75 40.80 -11.87
CA LYS A 6 -5.05 39.38 -11.82
C LYS A 6 -4.35 38.64 -12.96
N ASN A 7 -4.44 39.13 -14.18
CA ASN A 7 -3.80 38.54 -15.37
C ASN A 7 -2.27 38.48 -15.24
N ILE A 8 -1.66 39.52 -14.64
CA ILE A 8 -0.21 39.54 -14.38
C ILE A 8 0.18 38.44 -13.39
N ILE A 9 -0.57 38.29 -12.30
CA ILE A 9 -0.32 37.25 -11.29
C ILE A 9 -0.45 35.84 -11.90
N GLU A 10 -1.50 35.60 -12.67
CA GLU A 10 -1.72 34.32 -13.34
C GLU A 10 -0.58 33.98 -14.32
N LEU A 11 -0.08 34.96 -15.04
CA LEU A 11 1.02 34.82 -15.98
C LEU A 11 2.35 34.53 -15.25
N LEU A 12 2.63 35.26 -14.18
CA LEU A 12 3.82 35.03 -13.35
C LEU A 12 3.81 33.65 -12.68
N LEU A 13 2.69 33.25 -12.10
CA LEU A 13 2.56 31.92 -11.47
C LEU A 13 2.71 30.80 -12.50
N SER A 14 2.17 30.99 -13.73
CA SER A 14 2.32 30.03 -14.81
C SER A 14 3.79 29.92 -15.26
N PHE A 15 4.49 31.03 -15.35
CA PHE A 15 5.92 31.05 -15.68
C PHE A 15 6.76 30.36 -14.60
N ILE A 16 6.54 30.71 -13.32
CA ILE A 16 7.20 30.05 -12.19
C ILE A 16 6.90 28.55 -12.17
N GLY A 17 5.64 28.15 -12.39
CA GLY A 17 5.24 26.75 -12.46
C GLY A 17 5.92 25.99 -13.59
N THR A 18 6.08 26.62 -14.76
CA THR A 18 6.81 26.03 -15.89
C THR A 18 8.26 25.77 -15.53
N ILE A 19 8.93 26.74 -14.89
CA ILE A 19 10.30 26.55 -14.37
C ILE A 19 10.34 25.37 -13.41
N GLY A 20 9.35 25.22 -12.52
CA GLY A 20 9.26 24.10 -11.57
C GLY A 20 9.22 22.75 -12.26
N ILE A 21 8.41 22.59 -13.31
CA ILE A 21 8.33 21.36 -14.09
C ILE A 21 9.66 21.06 -14.78
N ILE A 22 10.27 22.06 -15.41
CA ILE A 22 11.58 21.92 -16.08
C ILE A 22 12.66 21.48 -15.09
N LEU A 23 12.78 22.16 -13.95
CA LEU A 23 13.76 21.86 -12.92
C LEU A 23 13.54 20.46 -12.30
N GLN A 24 12.28 20.03 -12.15
CA GLN A 24 11.96 18.69 -11.65
C GLN A 24 12.40 17.61 -12.64
N TYR A 25 12.17 17.83 -13.92
CA TYR A 25 12.58 16.86 -14.95
C TYR A 25 14.10 16.71 -15.04
N GLN A 26 14.86 17.78 -14.77
CA GLN A 26 16.32 17.77 -14.77
C GLN A 26 16.94 16.92 -13.66
N ILE A 27 16.21 16.58 -12.58
CA ILE A 27 16.74 15.67 -11.54
C ILE A 27 17.06 14.28 -12.15
N GLY A 28 16.39 13.89 -13.22
CA GLY A 28 16.53 12.55 -13.83
C GLY A 28 17.25 12.50 -15.18
N SER A 29 17.37 13.61 -15.89
CA SER A 29 17.86 13.63 -17.26
C SER A 29 18.77 14.83 -17.56
N GLN A 30 19.60 14.70 -18.58
CA GLN A 30 20.38 15.81 -19.09
C GLN A 30 19.46 16.82 -19.82
N THR A 31 19.72 18.05 -19.65
CA THR A 31 19.54 19.36 -20.33
C THR A 31 18.54 19.54 -21.50
N TYR A 32 17.85 18.55 -22.02
CA TYR A 32 17.05 18.70 -23.26
C TYR A 32 15.76 19.52 -23.11
N LEU A 33 15.20 19.65 -21.91
CA LEU A 33 13.95 20.42 -21.69
C LEU A 33 14.16 21.94 -21.64
N THR A 34 15.35 22.42 -21.35
CA THR A 34 15.62 23.86 -21.27
C THR A 34 15.55 24.57 -22.62
N MET A 35 15.72 23.83 -23.72
CA MET A 35 15.68 24.38 -25.10
C MET A 35 14.52 23.83 -25.93
N ASN A 36 13.50 23.22 -25.33
CA ASN A 36 12.43 22.55 -26.07
C ASN A 36 11.18 23.46 -26.18
N ALA A 37 10.59 23.52 -27.38
CA ALA A 37 9.32 24.20 -27.64
C ALA A 37 8.16 23.71 -26.74
N LEU A 38 8.24 22.48 -26.19
CA LEU A 38 7.30 21.94 -25.21
C LEU A 38 7.16 22.83 -23.97
N ASN A 39 8.18 23.60 -23.61
CA ASN A 39 8.11 24.53 -22.47
C ASN A 39 7.07 25.63 -22.69
N ILE A 40 6.90 26.08 -23.94
CA ILE A 40 5.88 27.07 -24.32
C ILE A 40 4.49 26.44 -24.16
N ILE A 41 4.33 25.19 -24.58
CA ILE A 41 3.07 24.45 -24.45
C ILE A 41 2.69 24.28 -22.97
N ILE A 42 3.65 23.89 -22.12
CA ILE A 42 3.46 23.76 -20.67
C ILE A 42 3.05 25.11 -20.05
N PHE A 43 3.73 26.19 -20.43
CA PHE A 43 3.41 27.54 -19.97
C PHE A 43 1.98 27.95 -20.37
N ILE A 44 1.59 27.75 -21.64
CA ILE A 44 0.23 28.06 -22.13
C ILE A 44 -0.80 27.21 -21.39
N MET A 45 -0.55 25.92 -21.21
CA MET A 45 -1.43 25.03 -20.45
C MET A 45 -1.63 25.54 -19.02
N LEU A 46 -0.58 25.82 -18.29
CA LEU A 46 -0.68 26.33 -16.93
C LEU A 46 -1.44 27.66 -16.86
N TYR A 47 -1.19 28.57 -17.81
CA TYR A 47 -1.88 29.83 -17.88
C TYR A 47 -3.39 29.66 -18.13
N LEU A 48 -3.78 28.74 -19.04
CA LEU A 48 -5.16 28.40 -19.28
C LEU A 48 -5.84 27.75 -18.06
N PHE A 49 -5.11 26.93 -17.29
CA PHE A 49 -5.60 26.38 -16.04
C PHE A 49 -5.81 27.47 -14.98
N TYR A 50 -4.86 28.40 -14.81
CA TYR A 50 -5.01 29.52 -13.89
C TYR A 50 -6.22 30.39 -14.24
N LYS A 51 -6.50 30.60 -15.54
CA LYS A 51 -7.71 31.34 -15.98
C LYS A 51 -9.02 30.59 -15.71
N LYS A 52 -9.00 29.27 -15.77
CA LYS A 52 -10.21 28.42 -15.59
C LYS A 52 -10.57 28.16 -14.13
N ILE A 53 -9.63 28.28 -13.21
CA ILE A 53 -9.90 27.98 -11.81
C ILE A 53 -10.78 29.04 -11.16
N LYS A 54 -11.78 28.54 -10.38
CA LYS A 54 -12.62 29.38 -9.52
C LYS A 54 -12.35 28.99 -8.06
N ILE A 55 -12.09 29.97 -7.23
CA ILE A 55 -11.80 29.80 -5.80
C ILE A 55 -12.98 30.31 -5.01
N ASP A 56 -13.96 29.47 -4.78
CA ASP A 56 -15.21 29.85 -4.11
C ASP A 56 -15.14 29.60 -2.59
N ASN A 57 -14.21 28.74 -2.13
CA ASN A 57 -14.15 28.30 -0.73
C ASN A 57 -12.73 28.44 -0.16
N LYS A 58 -12.63 29.21 0.94
CA LYS A 58 -11.35 29.42 1.65
C LYS A 58 -10.70 28.11 2.12
N LYS A 59 -11.47 27.12 2.57
CA LYS A 59 -10.94 25.81 3.03
C LYS A 59 -10.36 25.02 1.87
N GLU A 60 -11.02 25.01 0.69
CA GLU A 60 -10.50 24.36 -0.51
C GLU A 60 -9.19 24.99 -0.97
N LYS A 61 -9.10 26.35 -0.90
CA LYS A 61 -7.88 27.09 -1.21
C LYS A 61 -6.73 26.68 -0.27
N ILE A 62 -6.95 26.74 1.04
CA ILE A 62 -5.94 26.39 2.04
C ILE A 62 -5.46 24.95 1.85
N PHE A 63 -6.40 24.01 1.69
CA PHE A 63 -6.05 22.61 1.44
C PHE A 63 -5.23 22.46 0.16
N SER A 64 -5.62 23.14 -0.93
CA SER A 64 -4.88 23.07 -2.20
C SER A 64 -3.45 23.57 -2.06
N ILE A 65 -3.23 24.61 -1.26
CA ILE A 65 -1.87 25.11 -0.97
C ILE A 65 -1.09 24.04 -0.18
N ILE A 66 -1.67 23.52 0.93
CA ILE A 66 -1.01 22.52 1.78
C ILE A 66 -0.70 21.25 0.98
N PHE A 67 -1.66 20.76 0.19
CA PHE A 67 -1.47 19.57 -0.61
C PHE A 67 -0.43 19.78 -1.73
N SER A 68 -0.39 20.97 -2.34
CA SER A 68 0.63 21.33 -3.34
C SER A 68 2.03 21.39 -2.72
N ILE A 69 2.17 21.91 -1.50
CA ILE A 69 3.43 21.89 -0.75
C ILE A 69 3.87 20.46 -0.49
N LEU A 70 2.97 19.62 0.05
CA LEU A 70 3.25 18.21 0.35
C LEU A 70 3.68 17.45 -0.92
N LEU A 71 2.91 17.60 -2.01
CA LEU A 71 3.21 16.92 -3.27
C LEU A 71 4.52 17.40 -3.88
N SER A 72 4.83 18.70 -3.81
CA SER A 72 6.11 19.24 -4.27
C SER A 72 7.29 18.67 -3.47
N LEU A 73 7.15 18.58 -2.14
CA LEU A 73 8.16 17.95 -1.27
C LEU A 73 8.36 16.49 -1.64
N ILE A 74 7.28 15.71 -1.79
CA ILE A 74 7.31 14.30 -2.18
C ILE A 74 8.02 14.12 -3.52
N LEU A 75 7.69 14.94 -4.52
CA LEU A 75 8.27 14.82 -5.85
C LEU A 75 9.76 15.20 -5.87
N VAL A 76 10.16 16.28 -5.19
CA VAL A 76 11.55 16.75 -5.22
C VAL A 76 12.45 15.85 -4.37
N ILE A 77 12.06 15.59 -3.13
CA ILE A 77 12.83 14.74 -2.21
C ILE A 77 12.87 13.29 -2.73
N GLY A 78 11.73 12.77 -3.19
CA GLY A 78 11.65 11.44 -3.74
C GLY A 78 12.54 11.26 -4.97
N ALA A 79 12.56 12.23 -5.89
CA ALA A 79 13.42 12.16 -7.07
C ALA A 79 14.92 12.24 -6.73
N GLN A 80 15.31 13.02 -5.73
CA GLN A 80 16.71 13.07 -5.27
C GLN A 80 17.12 11.75 -4.62
N LEU A 81 16.29 11.20 -3.74
CA LEU A 81 16.53 9.92 -3.10
C LEU A 81 16.58 8.78 -4.12
N ASP A 82 15.67 8.75 -5.09
CA ASP A 82 15.60 7.72 -6.11
C ASP A 82 16.82 7.73 -7.04
N LYS A 83 17.35 8.92 -7.35
CA LYS A 83 18.50 9.07 -8.26
C LYS A 83 19.85 9.07 -7.55
N TYR A 84 19.96 9.78 -6.43
CA TYR A 84 21.24 10.04 -5.78
C TYR A 84 21.37 9.35 -4.42
N SER A 85 20.28 8.75 -3.92
CA SER A 85 20.19 8.10 -2.60
C SER A 85 20.51 9.05 -1.42
N ASN A 86 20.48 10.35 -1.66
CA ASN A 86 20.67 11.38 -0.65
C ASN A 86 19.79 12.60 -0.92
N ILE A 87 19.63 13.45 0.11
CA ILE A 87 18.91 14.73 0.02
C ILE A 87 19.93 15.86 0.08
N GLU A 88 19.98 16.66 -0.97
CA GLU A 88 20.81 17.86 -1.02
C GLU A 88 19.95 19.11 -0.82
N TRP A 89 20.12 19.75 0.33
CA TRP A 89 19.47 21.03 0.65
C TRP A 89 20.28 22.19 0.06
N ARG A 90 20.11 22.43 -1.25
CA ARG A 90 20.69 23.58 -1.95
C ARG A 90 19.60 24.61 -2.27
N ILE A 91 19.98 25.84 -2.55
CA ILE A 91 19.05 26.91 -3.00
C ILE A 91 18.19 26.41 -4.16
N LEU A 92 18.78 25.68 -5.10
CA LEU A 92 18.08 25.11 -6.25
C LEU A 92 16.98 24.10 -5.83
N THR A 93 17.18 23.33 -4.76
CA THR A 93 16.16 22.41 -4.23
C THR A 93 14.96 23.18 -3.68
N VAL A 94 15.20 24.26 -2.95
CA VAL A 94 14.14 25.13 -2.43
C VAL A 94 13.38 25.80 -3.59
N LEU A 95 14.09 26.32 -4.58
CA LEU A 95 13.48 26.90 -5.78
C LEU A 95 12.62 25.90 -6.55
N ARG A 96 13.07 24.64 -6.68
CA ARG A 96 12.26 23.55 -7.26
C ARG A 96 10.96 23.34 -6.50
N ILE A 97 11.02 23.25 -5.18
CA ILE A 97 9.82 23.04 -4.34
C ILE A 97 8.85 24.20 -4.54
N ILE A 98 9.32 25.45 -4.40
CA ILE A 98 8.46 26.63 -4.52
C ILE A 98 7.84 26.75 -5.91
N SER A 99 8.62 26.52 -6.96
CA SER A 99 8.12 26.62 -8.33
C SER A 99 7.17 25.47 -8.70
N LEU A 100 7.38 24.27 -8.17
CA LEU A 100 6.43 23.16 -8.33
C LEU A 100 5.09 23.41 -7.62
N ILE A 101 5.08 24.11 -6.47
CA ILE A 101 3.83 24.51 -5.83
C ILE A 101 2.97 25.32 -6.81
N ALA A 102 3.57 26.28 -7.53
CA ALA A 102 2.86 27.06 -8.54
C ALA A 102 2.39 26.19 -9.72
N ALA A 103 3.12 25.13 -10.09
CA ALA A 103 2.67 24.20 -11.13
C ALA A 103 1.49 23.35 -10.67
N ILE A 104 1.49 22.84 -9.44
CA ILE A 104 0.53 21.85 -8.94
C ILE A 104 -0.77 22.50 -8.47
N PHE A 105 -0.69 23.65 -7.82
CA PHE A 105 -1.83 24.34 -7.21
C PHE A 105 -3.06 24.49 -8.13
N PRO A 106 -2.95 24.94 -9.39
CA PRO A 106 -4.10 25.11 -10.26
C PRO A 106 -4.81 23.78 -10.56
N PHE A 107 -4.10 22.67 -10.65
CA PHE A 107 -4.70 21.36 -10.87
C PHE A 107 -5.49 20.88 -9.65
N ILE A 108 -5.00 21.14 -8.43
CA ILE A 108 -5.74 20.76 -7.21
C ILE A 108 -7.02 21.58 -7.06
N ILE A 109 -6.98 22.88 -7.28
CA ILE A 109 -8.19 23.73 -7.29
C ILE A 109 -9.14 23.27 -8.41
N TYR A 110 -8.63 23.02 -9.61
CA TYR A 110 -9.45 22.58 -10.73
C TYR A 110 -10.15 21.24 -10.47
N SER A 111 -9.50 20.33 -9.73
CA SER A 111 -10.12 19.07 -9.31
C SER A 111 -11.39 19.31 -8.47
N PHE A 112 -11.40 20.27 -7.53
CA PHE A 112 -12.60 20.67 -6.80
C PHE A 112 -13.69 21.21 -7.74
N ASN A 113 -13.31 22.01 -8.73
CA ASN A 113 -14.27 22.57 -9.70
C ASN A 113 -14.91 21.48 -10.57
N ILE A 114 -14.13 20.45 -10.97
CA ILE A 114 -14.65 19.27 -11.68
C ILE A 114 -15.60 18.49 -10.78
N ILE A 115 -15.17 18.15 -9.55
CA ILE A 115 -15.97 17.38 -8.60
C ILE A 115 -17.33 18.06 -8.37
N LYS A 116 -17.38 19.39 -8.27
CA LYS A 116 -18.64 20.15 -8.13
C LYS A 116 -19.59 19.96 -9.33
N LYS A 117 -19.06 19.76 -10.53
CA LYS A 117 -19.84 19.62 -11.78
C LYS A 117 -20.34 18.19 -12.03
N ILE A 118 -19.73 17.18 -11.44
CA ILE A 118 -20.13 15.78 -11.65
C ILE A 118 -21.56 15.59 -11.12
N LYS A 119 -22.45 15.15 -12.00
CA LYS A 119 -23.86 14.90 -11.66
C LYS A 119 -24.03 13.55 -10.97
N LYS A 120 -25.00 13.46 -10.05
CA LYS A 120 -25.50 12.19 -9.53
C LYS A 120 -26.45 11.56 -10.56
N ASN A 121 -26.40 10.25 -10.72
CA ASN A 121 -27.30 9.47 -11.57
C ASN A 121 -28.00 8.46 -10.68
N ASP A 122 -29.17 8.81 -10.17
CA ASP A 122 -29.92 8.01 -9.19
C ASP A 122 -30.74 6.85 -9.80
N ASP A 123 -30.82 6.75 -11.13
CA ASP A 123 -31.72 5.83 -11.83
C ASP A 123 -31.29 4.37 -11.86
N PHE A 124 -30.11 4.05 -11.30
CA PHE A 124 -29.59 2.69 -11.32
C PHE A 124 -29.98 1.92 -10.04
N GLU A 125 -31.04 1.12 -10.14
CA GLU A 125 -31.46 0.25 -9.05
C GLU A 125 -30.56 -0.98 -8.90
N ILE A 126 -30.10 -1.27 -7.67
CA ILE A 126 -29.26 -2.43 -7.35
C ILE A 126 -30.14 -3.66 -7.10
N THR A 127 -30.60 -4.32 -8.17
CA THR A 127 -31.38 -5.58 -8.08
C THR A 127 -30.48 -6.78 -7.80
N LYS A 128 -31.07 -7.89 -7.33
CA LYS A 128 -30.34 -9.17 -7.13
C LYS A 128 -29.70 -9.66 -8.43
N LYS A 129 -30.42 -9.56 -9.56
CA LYS A 129 -29.92 -9.93 -10.90
C LYS A 129 -28.67 -9.12 -11.28
N ARG A 130 -28.69 -7.81 -11.09
CA ARG A 130 -27.53 -6.94 -11.39
C ARG A 130 -26.30 -7.28 -10.54
N LYS A 131 -26.49 -7.64 -9.25
CA LYS A 131 -25.38 -8.10 -8.39
C LYS A 131 -24.73 -9.36 -8.94
N ILE A 132 -25.54 -10.34 -9.37
CA ILE A 132 -25.07 -11.59 -9.97
C ILE A 132 -24.31 -11.29 -11.27
N ILE A 133 -24.85 -10.44 -12.15
CA ILE A 133 -24.19 -10.06 -13.41
C ILE A 133 -22.81 -9.43 -13.13
N ILE A 134 -22.72 -8.47 -12.20
CA ILE A 134 -21.44 -7.83 -11.85
C ILE A 134 -20.43 -8.85 -11.32
N PHE A 135 -20.87 -9.74 -10.42
CA PHE A 135 -20.04 -10.84 -9.92
C PHE A 135 -19.55 -11.72 -11.07
N SER A 136 -20.45 -12.16 -11.95
CA SER A 136 -20.11 -13.06 -13.07
C SER A 136 -19.15 -12.41 -14.06
N VAL A 137 -19.32 -11.13 -14.36
CA VAL A 137 -18.38 -10.41 -15.24
C VAL A 137 -16.98 -10.36 -14.63
N ILE A 138 -16.86 -9.91 -13.38
CA ILE A 138 -15.55 -9.84 -12.71
C ILE A 138 -14.95 -11.24 -12.59
N PHE A 139 -15.75 -12.26 -12.24
CA PHE A 139 -15.31 -13.63 -12.12
C PHE A 139 -14.79 -14.19 -13.45
N ALA A 140 -15.51 -13.97 -14.54
CA ALA A 140 -15.13 -14.47 -15.86
C ALA A 140 -13.77 -13.91 -16.33
N PHE A 141 -13.53 -12.62 -16.16
CA PHE A 141 -12.24 -12.02 -16.49
C PHE A 141 -11.10 -12.54 -15.61
N ASN A 142 -11.31 -12.66 -14.28
CA ASN A 142 -10.33 -13.25 -13.39
C ASN A 142 -10.09 -14.73 -13.69
N PHE A 143 -11.12 -15.47 -14.15
CA PHE A 143 -10.99 -16.85 -14.56
C PHE A 143 -10.14 -17.02 -15.82
N LEU A 144 -10.20 -16.07 -16.78
CA LEU A 144 -9.27 -16.06 -17.92
C LEU A 144 -7.82 -15.91 -17.46
N VAL A 145 -7.57 -15.06 -16.45
CA VAL A 145 -6.23 -14.94 -15.86
C VAL A 145 -5.84 -16.24 -15.15
N PHE A 146 -6.76 -16.89 -14.43
CA PHE A 146 -6.51 -18.20 -13.81
C PHE A 146 -6.10 -19.25 -14.84
N LEU A 147 -6.77 -19.33 -16.01
CA LEU A 147 -6.38 -20.23 -17.09
C LEU A 147 -4.98 -19.90 -17.63
N ALA A 148 -4.63 -18.61 -17.73
CA ALA A 148 -3.31 -18.19 -18.20
C ALA A 148 -2.18 -18.57 -17.24
N ILE A 149 -2.42 -18.50 -15.92
CA ILE A 149 -1.38 -18.77 -14.91
C ILE A 149 -1.71 -20.01 -14.04
N TYR A 150 -2.45 -20.98 -14.61
CA TYR A 150 -2.85 -22.21 -13.93
C TYR A 150 -1.63 -22.95 -13.33
N PRO A 151 -1.69 -23.44 -12.09
CA PRO A 151 -2.84 -23.48 -11.15
C PRO A 151 -2.95 -22.23 -10.26
N GLY A 152 -2.23 -21.15 -10.52
CA GLY A 152 -2.16 -19.90 -9.79
C GLY A 152 -0.73 -19.43 -9.61
N VAL A 153 -0.50 -18.44 -8.72
CA VAL A 153 0.84 -17.94 -8.37
C VAL A 153 1.27 -18.54 -7.04
N TYR A 154 2.19 -19.48 -7.10
CA TYR A 154 2.77 -20.13 -5.93
C TYR A 154 3.89 -19.25 -5.35
N GLY A 155 3.56 -18.45 -4.32
CA GLY A 155 4.50 -17.50 -3.70
C GLY A 155 5.52 -18.18 -2.78
N TYR A 156 6.63 -17.51 -2.52
CA TYR A 156 7.75 -18.04 -1.74
C TYR A 156 7.40 -18.42 -0.29
N ASP A 157 6.41 -17.79 0.35
CA ASP A 157 5.97 -18.15 1.71
C ASP A 157 5.06 -19.38 1.73
N ALA A 158 4.39 -19.70 0.63
CA ALA A 158 3.37 -20.74 0.56
C ALA A 158 3.90 -22.14 0.92
N GLY A 159 5.10 -22.51 0.47
CA GLY A 159 5.71 -23.78 0.79
C GLY A 159 5.96 -23.95 2.29
N PHE A 160 6.51 -22.94 2.95
CA PHE A 160 6.72 -22.95 4.40
C PHE A 160 5.40 -23.07 5.15
N GLN A 161 4.37 -22.34 4.74
CA GLN A 161 3.03 -22.39 5.34
C GLN A 161 2.37 -23.77 5.21
N ILE A 162 2.56 -24.44 4.06
CA ILE A 162 2.08 -25.81 3.84
C ILE A 162 2.86 -26.81 4.72
N MET A 163 4.19 -26.66 4.77
CA MET A 163 5.08 -27.52 5.58
C MET A 163 4.73 -27.47 7.06
N GLU A 164 4.52 -26.28 7.63
CA GLU A 164 4.14 -26.14 9.05
C GLU A 164 2.87 -26.93 9.42
N VAL A 165 1.97 -27.19 8.46
CA VAL A 165 0.70 -27.89 8.71
C VAL A 165 0.77 -29.36 8.35
N LEU A 166 1.42 -29.72 7.24
CA LEU A 166 1.38 -31.10 6.70
C LEU A 166 2.59 -31.94 7.17
N ASN A 167 3.72 -31.32 7.52
CA ASN A 167 4.87 -32.06 8.01
C ASN A 167 4.88 -32.10 9.54
N LYS A 168 4.69 -33.30 10.11
CA LYS A 168 4.68 -33.54 11.57
C LYS A 168 5.98 -33.13 12.28
N ASN A 169 7.08 -33.03 11.56
CA ASN A 169 8.40 -32.66 12.10
C ASN A 169 8.65 -31.16 12.11
N VAL A 170 7.72 -30.36 11.55
CA VAL A 170 7.82 -28.89 11.51
C VAL A 170 6.78 -28.32 12.45
N GLN A 171 7.23 -27.42 13.33
CA GLN A 171 6.36 -26.76 14.29
C GLN A 171 5.66 -25.54 13.66
N LEU A 172 4.39 -25.34 13.98
CA LEU A 172 3.70 -24.09 13.67
C LEU A 172 4.40 -22.90 14.33
N THR A 173 4.54 -21.80 13.61
CA THR A 173 5.17 -20.59 14.14
C THR A 173 4.23 -19.39 14.14
N THR A 174 4.55 -18.34 14.93
CA THR A 174 3.84 -17.07 14.87
C THR A 174 4.27 -16.19 13.69
N HIS A 175 5.19 -16.66 12.86
CA HIS A 175 5.64 -15.96 11.66
C HIS A 175 4.52 -15.88 10.60
N PHE A 176 3.79 -16.97 10.45
CA PHE A 176 2.66 -17.06 9.52
C PHE A 176 1.31 -17.06 10.24
N SER A 177 0.25 -16.74 9.50
CA SER A 177 -1.12 -16.90 10.00
C SER A 177 -1.49 -18.37 10.05
N VAL A 178 -1.70 -18.91 11.24
CA VAL A 178 -2.13 -20.31 11.43
C VAL A 178 -3.42 -20.61 10.66
N ILE A 179 -4.42 -19.70 10.69
CA ILE A 179 -5.69 -19.88 9.97
C ILE A 179 -5.45 -19.95 8.45
N TYR A 180 -4.62 -19.07 7.92
CA TYR A 180 -4.32 -19.07 6.50
C TYR A 180 -3.50 -20.29 6.09
N SER A 181 -2.47 -20.66 6.86
CA SER A 181 -1.65 -21.86 6.61
C SER A 181 -2.51 -23.12 6.55
N TYR A 182 -3.45 -23.28 7.50
CA TYR A 182 -4.39 -24.40 7.48
C TYR A 182 -5.31 -24.38 6.25
N PHE A 183 -5.83 -23.22 5.86
CA PHE A 183 -6.68 -23.09 4.67
C PHE A 183 -5.93 -23.54 3.41
N LEU A 184 -4.72 -23.03 3.19
CA LEU A 184 -3.89 -23.39 2.04
C LEU A 184 -3.53 -24.88 2.06
N ALA A 185 -2.99 -25.36 3.19
CA ALA A 185 -2.56 -26.74 3.34
C ALA A 185 -3.69 -27.76 3.18
N LYS A 186 -4.90 -27.45 3.67
CA LYS A 186 -6.07 -28.33 3.48
C LYS A 186 -6.52 -28.41 2.04
N CYS A 187 -6.44 -27.33 1.27
CA CYS A 187 -6.69 -27.38 -0.18
C CYS A 187 -5.69 -28.31 -0.88
N ILE A 188 -4.39 -28.20 -0.55
CA ILE A 188 -3.35 -29.11 -1.08
C ILE A 188 -3.66 -30.55 -0.69
N GLN A 189 -3.97 -30.81 0.57
CA GLN A 189 -4.31 -32.15 1.06
C GLN A 189 -5.52 -32.76 0.34
N ILE A 190 -6.56 -31.98 0.05
CA ILE A 190 -7.71 -32.42 -0.75
C ILE A 190 -7.25 -32.84 -2.15
N GLY A 191 -6.41 -32.02 -2.81
CA GLY A 191 -5.85 -32.35 -4.12
C GLY A 191 -5.04 -33.64 -4.11
N GLN A 192 -4.23 -33.86 -3.08
CA GLN A 192 -3.47 -35.10 -2.89
C GLN A 192 -4.36 -36.32 -2.70
N ILE A 193 -5.34 -36.24 -1.79
CA ILE A 193 -6.18 -37.41 -1.42
C ILE A 193 -7.15 -37.76 -2.55
N VAL A 194 -7.79 -36.79 -3.19
CA VAL A 194 -8.87 -37.02 -4.16
C VAL A 194 -8.33 -37.20 -5.59
N PHE A 195 -7.28 -36.45 -5.95
CA PHE A 195 -6.78 -36.34 -7.33
C PHE A 195 -5.32 -36.78 -7.49
N ASN A 196 -4.66 -37.15 -6.43
CA ASN A 196 -3.23 -37.48 -6.39
C ASN A 196 -2.35 -36.37 -7.02
N SER A 197 -2.71 -35.10 -6.80
CA SER A 197 -2.02 -33.94 -7.40
C SER A 197 -2.01 -32.72 -6.49
N ASN A 198 -0.80 -32.16 -6.27
CA ASN A 198 -0.60 -30.90 -5.57
C ASN A 198 -1.08 -29.71 -6.41
N GLU A 199 -0.92 -29.77 -7.74
CA GLU A 199 -1.37 -28.71 -8.64
C GLU A 199 -2.89 -28.54 -8.59
N ILE A 200 -3.65 -29.65 -8.56
CA ILE A 200 -5.11 -29.58 -8.44
C ILE A 200 -5.48 -29.03 -7.05
N GLY A 201 -4.79 -29.45 -6.00
CA GLY A 201 -4.98 -28.88 -4.67
C GLY A 201 -4.75 -27.37 -4.65
N PHE A 202 -3.70 -26.92 -5.30
CA PHE A 202 -3.41 -25.48 -5.43
C PHE A 202 -4.42 -24.75 -6.32
N ALA A 203 -4.90 -25.39 -7.39
CA ALA A 203 -5.98 -24.85 -8.22
C ALA A 203 -7.29 -24.65 -7.42
N ILE A 204 -7.64 -25.61 -6.55
CA ILE A 204 -8.79 -25.49 -5.62
C ILE A 204 -8.64 -24.27 -4.73
N TYR A 205 -7.45 -24.11 -4.11
CA TYR A 205 -7.16 -22.92 -3.30
C TYR A 205 -7.32 -21.63 -4.11
N SER A 206 -6.70 -21.56 -5.29
CA SER A 206 -6.72 -20.36 -6.16
C SER A 206 -8.15 -19.98 -6.57
N LEU A 207 -8.98 -20.97 -6.92
CA LEU A 207 -10.39 -20.75 -7.28
C LEU A 207 -11.23 -20.26 -6.10
N LEU A 208 -11.05 -20.83 -4.91
CA LEU A 208 -11.76 -20.41 -3.70
C LEU A 208 -11.38 -18.96 -3.32
N GLN A 209 -10.08 -18.64 -3.35
CA GLN A 209 -9.61 -17.29 -3.08
C GLN A 209 -10.12 -16.30 -4.14
N MET A 210 -10.08 -16.66 -5.42
CA MET A 210 -10.60 -15.84 -6.52
C MET A 210 -12.10 -15.57 -6.36
N ALA A 211 -12.89 -16.59 -6.02
CA ALA A 211 -14.33 -16.42 -5.79
C ALA A 211 -14.60 -15.46 -4.61
N PHE A 212 -13.86 -15.62 -3.51
CA PHE A 212 -13.93 -14.71 -2.35
C PHE A 212 -13.57 -13.27 -2.73
N MET A 213 -12.45 -13.06 -3.44
CA MET A 213 -12.03 -11.74 -3.86
C MET A 213 -12.97 -11.11 -4.90
N THR A 214 -13.57 -11.91 -5.78
CA THR A 214 -14.62 -11.45 -6.71
C THR A 214 -15.87 -10.97 -5.96
N TYR A 215 -16.28 -11.70 -4.91
CA TYR A 215 -17.36 -11.25 -4.03
C TYR A 215 -17.03 -9.89 -3.39
N ILE A 216 -15.80 -9.71 -2.91
CA ILE A 216 -15.34 -8.44 -2.31
C ILE A 216 -15.32 -7.31 -3.34
N ALA A 217 -14.77 -7.56 -4.54
CA ALA A 217 -14.77 -6.60 -5.64
C ALA A 217 -16.20 -6.14 -6.00
N THR A 218 -17.13 -7.09 -6.05
CA THR A 218 -18.56 -6.80 -6.27
C THR A 218 -19.12 -5.93 -5.13
N ARG A 219 -18.80 -6.26 -3.87
CA ARG A 219 -19.24 -5.46 -2.71
C ARG A 219 -18.65 -4.04 -2.73
N ILE A 220 -17.37 -3.89 -3.06
CA ILE A 220 -16.71 -2.58 -3.19
C ILE A 220 -17.39 -1.77 -4.31
N SER A 221 -17.60 -2.36 -5.49
CA SER A 221 -18.18 -1.68 -6.65
C SER A 221 -19.60 -1.18 -6.36
N LEU A 222 -20.43 -2.03 -5.75
CA LEU A 222 -21.80 -1.66 -5.38
C LEU A 222 -21.85 -0.62 -4.25
N PHE A 223 -20.96 -0.73 -3.27
CA PHE A 223 -20.86 0.22 -2.18
C PHE A 223 -20.37 1.59 -2.69
N SER A 224 -19.40 1.59 -3.60
CA SER A 224 -18.88 2.79 -4.24
C SER A 224 -19.96 3.51 -5.05
N TYR A 225 -20.81 2.76 -5.76
CA TYR A 225 -21.99 3.33 -6.40
C TYR A 225 -22.98 3.90 -5.38
N LYS A 226 -23.27 3.16 -4.30
CA LYS A 226 -24.19 3.61 -3.24
C LYS A 226 -23.77 4.95 -2.64
N LEU A 227 -22.46 5.18 -2.45
CA LEU A 227 -21.91 6.43 -1.90
C LEU A 227 -21.92 7.57 -2.92
N SER A 228 -21.44 7.32 -4.13
CA SER A 228 -21.24 8.36 -5.14
C SER A 228 -22.51 8.68 -5.91
N LYS A 229 -23.48 7.74 -5.98
CA LYS A 229 -24.64 7.77 -6.87
C LYS A 229 -24.25 8.08 -8.32
N ASN A 230 -23.16 7.46 -8.78
CA ASN A 230 -22.60 7.69 -10.10
C ASN A 230 -22.29 6.36 -10.80
N LYS A 231 -23.01 6.10 -11.92
CA LYS A 231 -22.87 4.86 -12.72
C LYS A 231 -21.49 4.69 -13.34
N TYR A 232 -20.76 5.78 -13.61
CA TYR A 232 -19.42 5.70 -14.14
C TYR A 232 -18.43 5.17 -13.11
N ILE A 233 -18.60 5.49 -11.82
CA ILE A 233 -17.81 4.90 -10.75
C ILE A 233 -18.06 3.39 -10.66
N LEU A 234 -19.31 2.94 -10.81
CA LEU A 234 -19.61 1.51 -10.86
C LEU A 234 -18.91 0.84 -12.04
N LEU A 235 -19.03 1.41 -13.24
CA LEU A 235 -18.42 0.87 -14.46
C LEU A 235 -16.90 0.82 -14.34
N LEU A 236 -16.26 1.92 -13.91
CA LEU A 236 -14.81 1.97 -13.71
C LEU A 236 -14.34 1.00 -12.64
N SER A 237 -15.12 0.77 -11.59
CA SER A 237 -14.82 -0.24 -10.57
C SER A 237 -14.86 -1.66 -11.15
N ILE A 238 -15.86 -1.98 -11.98
CA ILE A 238 -15.96 -3.28 -12.65
C ILE A 238 -14.76 -3.47 -13.58
N ILE A 239 -14.42 -2.46 -14.40
CA ILE A 239 -13.24 -2.50 -15.28
C ILE A 239 -11.97 -2.70 -14.48
N PHE A 240 -11.79 -1.96 -13.38
CA PHE A 240 -10.63 -2.07 -12.50
C PHE A 240 -10.46 -3.49 -11.96
N PHE A 241 -11.50 -4.08 -11.38
CA PHE A 241 -11.42 -5.44 -10.81
C PHE A 241 -11.39 -6.56 -11.86
N SER A 242 -11.80 -6.28 -13.10
CA SER A 242 -11.76 -7.24 -14.20
C SER A 242 -10.44 -7.24 -14.97
N LEU A 243 -9.84 -6.05 -15.16
CA LEU A 243 -8.74 -5.87 -16.11
C LEU A 243 -7.43 -5.40 -15.49
N PHE A 244 -7.42 -4.91 -14.24
CA PHE A 244 -6.17 -4.43 -13.62
C PHE A 244 -5.28 -5.61 -13.23
N PRO A 245 -4.14 -5.83 -13.92
CA PRO A 245 -3.36 -7.07 -13.81
C PRO A 245 -2.85 -7.33 -12.40
N LEU A 246 -2.46 -6.29 -11.65
CA LEU A 246 -1.97 -6.48 -10.28
C LEU A 246 -3.08 -6.99 -9.34
N TYR A 247 -4.33 -6.58 -9.55
CA TYR A 247 -5.46 -7.12 -8.81
C TYR A 247 -5.72 -8.58 -9.18
N THR A 248 -5.85 -8.87 -10.49
CA THR A 248 -6.22 -10.21 -10.96
C THR A 248 -5.15 -11.25 -10.61
N ILE A 249 -3.86 -10.91 -10.72
CA ILE A 249 -2.76 -11.80 -10.32
C ILE A 249 -2.74 -12.01 -8.80
N MET A 250 -2.93 -10.94 -7.99
CA MET A 250 -2.98 -11.08 -6.53
C MET A 250 -4.14 -11.96 -6.07
N THR A 251 -5.29 -11.93 -6.75
CA THR A 251 -6.42 -12.82 -6.41
C THR A 251 -6.12 -14.31 -6.61
N LEU A 252 -5.08 -14.62 -7.37
CA LEU A 252 -4.62 -15.99 -7.69
C LEU A 252 -3.28 -16.33 -7.01
N SER A 253 -2.73 -15.42 -6.21
CA SER A 253 -1.46 -15.61 -5.52
C SER A 253 -1.66 -16.24 -4.14
N ALA A 254 -0.85 -17.26 -3.83
CA ALA A 254 -0.80 -17.84 -2.49
C ALA A 254 -0.12 -16.86 -1.52
N CYS A 255 -0.86 -15.84 -1.13
CA CYS A 255 -0.40 -14.78 -0.26
C CYS A 255 -1.50 -14.39 0.75
N GLN A 256 -1.18 -14.49 2.04
CA GLN A 256 -2.12 -14.09 3.11
C GLN A 256 -2.58 -12.63 2.99
N ASP A 257 -1.77 -11.76 2.37
CA ASP A 257 -2.11 -10.35 2.15
C ASP A 257 -3.33 -10.16 1.25
N THR A 258 -3.61 -11.11 0.36
CA THR A 258 -4.79 -11.07 -0.52
C THR A 258 -6.08 -11.18 0.29
N ILE A 259 -6.18 -12.22 1.13
CA ILE A 259 -7.35 -12.42 2.01
C ILE A 259 -7.45 -11.29 3.04
N PHE A 260 -6.31 -10.89 3.62
CA PHE A 260 -6.24 -9.75 4.52
C PHE A 260 -6.83 -8.48 3.88
N GLY A 261 -6.42 -8.15 2.65
CA GLY A 261 -6.94 -7.00 1.90
C GLY A 261 -8.46 -7.05 1.71
N GLY A 262 -8.97 -8.23 1.38
CA GLY A 262 -10.40 -8.45 1.24
C GLY A 262 -11.19 -8.22 2.54
N ILE A 263 -10.71 -8.79 3.65
CA ILE A 263 -11.31 -8.61 4.98
C ILE A 263 -11.22 -7.14 5.41
N PHE A 264 -10.09 -6.49 5.15
CA PHE A 264 -9.87 -5.07 5.44
C PHE A 264 -10.89 -4.18 4.73
N ALA A 265 -11.11 -4.42 3.43
CA ALA A 265 -12.13 -3.68 2.66
C ALA A 265 -13.55 -3.92 3.19
N LEU A 266 -13.90 -5.18 3.52
CA LEU A 266 -15.19 -5.49 4.13
C LEU A 266 -15.37 -4.81 5.49
N LEU A 267 -14.31 -4.73 6.30
CA LEU A 267 -14.37 -4.04 7.59
C LEU A 267 -14.68 -2.55 7.40
N ILE A 268 -13.99 -1.86 6.48
CA ILE A 268 -14.23 -0.44 6.18
C ILE A 268 -15.67 -0.23 5.73
N ILE A 269 -16.17 -1.04 4.80
CA ILE A 269 -17.55 -0.96 4.31
C ILE A 269 -18.56 -1.16 5.45
N ASN A 270 -18.41 -2.25 6.23
CA ASN A 270 -19.35 -2.54 7.31
C ASN A 270 -19.25 -1.51 8.46
N PHE A 271 -18.09 -0.92 8.69
CA PHE A 271 -17.92 0.13 9.68
C PHE A 271 -18.67 1.42 9.26
N ILE A 272 -18.61 1.82 8.00
CA ILE A 272 -19.37 2.94 7.48
C ILE A 272 -20.88 2.64 7.54
N GLU A 273 -21.31 1.44 7.14
CA GLU A 273 -22.72 1.01 7.23
C GLU A 273 -23.20 0.94 8.69
N HIS A 274 -22.34 0.55 9.64
CA HIS A 274 -22.65 0.54 11.07
C HIS A 274 -22.81 1.95 11.63
N TYR A 275 -22.00 2.89 11.18
CA TYR A 275 -22.15 4.29 11.61
C TYR A 275 -23.51 4.86 11.22
N ASP A 276 -24.03 4.50 10.05
CA ASP A 276 -25.35 4.90 9.56
C ASP A 276 -26.48 4.13 10.27
N ASN A 277 -26.25 2.88 10.69
CA ASN A 277 -27.24 2.01 11.32
C ASN A 277 -26.67 1.30 12.57
N ILE A 278 -26.35 2.08 13.59
CA ILE A 278 -25.58 1.63 14.76
C ILE A 278 -26.32 0.61 15.63
N LYS A 279 -27.65 0.50 15.55
CA LYS A 279 -28.46 -0.47 16.30
C LYS A 279 -28.54 -1.85 15.61
N SER A 280 -27.99 -2.01 14.42
CA SER A 280 -28.05 -3.29 13.70
C SER A 280 -27.14 -4.35 14.32
N LYS A 281 -27.75 -5.30 15.04
CA LYS A 281 -27.05 -6.46 15.64
C LYS A 281 -26.28 -7.26 14.58
N LYS A 282 -26.85 -7.41 13.35
CA LYS A 282 -26.21 -8.12 12.24
C LYS A 282 -24.89 -7.48 11.82
N ILE A 283 -24.85 -6.16 11.69
CA ILE A 283 -23.64 -5.42 11.30
C ILE A 283 -22.63 -5.45 12.47
N PHE A 284 -23.10 -5.31 13.68
CA PHE A 284 -22.28 -5.38 14.89
C PHE A 284 -21.51 -6.72 14.99
N ILE A 285 -22.20 -7.85 14.84
CA ILE A 285 -21.57 -9.19 14.85
C ILE A 285 -20.58 -9.35 13.69
N LYS A 286 -20.92 -8.82 12.50
CA LYS A 286 -19.99 -8.85 11.35
C LYS A 286 -18.69 -8.09 11.63
N ILE A 287 -18.77 -6.92 12.29
CA ILE A 287 -17.56 -6.15 12.63
C ILE A 287 -16.70 -6.94 13.61
N ILE A 288 -17.29 -7.59 14.64
CA ILE A 288 -16.54 -8.43 15.57
C ILE A 288 -15.77 -9.51 14.79
N PHE A 289 -16.48 -10.27 13.94
CA PHE A 289 -15.88 -11.34 13.15
C PHE A 289 -14.78 -10.82 12.22
N LEU A 290 -15.05 -9.73 11.48
CA LEU A 290 -14.07 -9.15 10.56
C LEU A 290 -12.84 -8.59 11.31
N SER A 291 -13.03 -7.99 12.49
CA SER A 291 -11.92 -7.49 13.32
C SER A 291 -11.05 -8.63 13.84
N PHE A 292 -11.66 -9.72 14.32
CA PHE A 292 -10.94 -10.92 14.71
C PHE A 292 -10.16 -11.51 13.54
N MET A 293 -10.81 -11.77 12.41
CA MET A 293 -10.20 -12.35 11.22
C MET A 293 -9.09 -11.46 10.65
N LEU A 294 -9.27 -10.14 10.67
CA LEU A 294 -8.23 -9.20 10.21
C LEU A 294 -6.93 -9.37 10.99
N CYS A 295 -7.01 -9.43 12.32
CA CYS A 295 -5.85 -9.63 13.18
C CYS A 295 -5.27 -11.05 13.03
N ALA A 296 -6.12 -12.07 12.90
CA ALA A 296 -5.72 -13.46 12.84
C ALA A 296 -5.05 -13.84 11.50
N ILE A 297 -5.44 -13.18 10.40
CA ILE A 297 -4.78 -13.36 9.11
C ILE A 297 -3.45 -12.59 9.06
N ARG A 298 -3.36 -11.41 9.70
CA ARG A 298 -2.12 -10.65 9.73
C ARG A 298 -2.05 -9.70 10.93
N ASN A 299 -0.94 -9.76 11.67
CA ASN A 299 -0.72 -8.93 12.87
C ASN A 299 -0.86 -7.42 12.60
N ASN A 300 -0.61 -6.97 11.36
CA ASN A 300 -0.79 -5.56 10.97
C ASN A 300 -2.24 -5.08 11.14
N GLY A 301 -3.22 -5.98 11.09
CA GLY A 301 -4.62 -5.69 11.35
C GLY A 301 -4.87 -5.15 12.76
N TYR A 302 -4.13 -5.66 13.75
CA TYR A 302 -4.21 -5.18 15.13
C TYR A 302 -3.90 -3.67 15.24
N TYR A 303 -2.81 -3.22 14.63
CA TYR A 303 -2.44 -1.80 14.64
C TYR A 303 -3.43 -0.92 13.86
N ALA A 304 -3.94 -1.42 12.73
CA ALA A 304 -4.98 -0.73 11.98
C ALA A 304 -6.25 -0.53 12.82
N LEU A 305 -6.69 -1.56 13.56
CA LEU A 305 -7.86 -1.48 14.44
C LEU A 305 -7.65 -0.52 15.61
N LEU A 306 -6.46 -0.50 16.23
CA LEU A 306 -6.14 0.44 17.31
C LEU A 306 -6.33 1.88 16.85
N VAL A 307 -5.86 2.24 15.64
CA VAL A 307 -6.04 3.59 15.10
C VAL A 307 -7.53 3.90 14.92
N VAL A 308 -8.33 2.95 14.38
CA VAL A 308 -9.78 3.16 14.23
C VAL A 308 -10.46 3.36 15.59
N VAL A 309 -10.11 2.57 16.60
CA VAL A 309 -10.65 2.71 17.97
C VAL A 309 -10.35 4.11 18.52
N VAL A 310 -9.10 4.57 18.44
CA VAL A 310 -8.72 5.90 18.90
C VAL A 310 -9.50 6.99 18.14
N MET A 311 -9.58 6.90 16.84
CA MET A 311 -10.29 7.87 16.01
C MET A 311 -11.81 7.86 16.28
N ALA A 312 -12.41 6.68 16.50
CA ALA A 312 -13.82 6.57 16.85
C ALA A 312 -14.11 7.20 18.24
N LEU A 313 -13.21 6.99 19.20
CA LEU A 313 -13.32 7.63 20.53
C LEU A 313 -13.21 9.17 20.46
N LEU A 314 -12.37 9.70 19.59
CA LEU A 314 -12.15 11.14 19.42
C LEU A 314 -13.30 11.83 18.67
N PHE A 315 -13.77 11.23 17.57
CA PHE A 315 -14.67 11.91 16.63
C PHE A 315 -16.14 11.50 16.74
N ASN A 316 -16.49 10.34 17.34
CA ASN A 316 -17.87 9.84 17.44
C ASN A 316 -18.52 10.18 18.78
N LYS A 317 -18.56 11.46 19.18
CA LYS A 317 -18.98 11.90 20.54
C LYS A 317 -20.22 11.17 21.10
N ASN A 318 -21.29 11.03 20.30
CA ASN A 318 -22.58 10.47 20.75
C ASN A 318 -22.70 8.94 20.57
N LYS A 319 -21.74 8.30 19.87
CA LYS A 319 -21.79 6.88 19.50
C LYS A 319 -20.48 6.15 19.82
N ARG A 320 -19.65 6.72 20.73
CA ARG A 320 -18.30 6.23 21.02
C ARG A 320 -18.28 4.74 21.36
N LEU A 321 -19.04 4.34 22.38
CA LEU A 321 -19.06 2.96 22.86
C LEU A 321 -19.59 2.00 21.79
N LEU A 322 -20.73 2.31 21.17
CA LEU A 322 -21.35 1.43 20.18
C LEU A 322 -20.49 1.25 18.92
N SER A 323 -19.66 2.24 18.55
CA SER A 323 -18.76 2.12 17.41
C SER A 323 -17.43 1.42 17.75
N THR A 324 -16.98 1.45 19.02
CA THR A 324 -15.69 0.87 19.42
C THR A 324 -15.80 -0.54 19.99
N ILE A 325 -16.87 -0.86 20.72
CA ILE A 325 -17.07 -2.16 21.35
C ILE A 325 -16.87 -3.33 20.38
N PRO A 326 -17.47 -3.37 19.17
CA PRO A 326 -17.30 -4.52 18.29
C PRO A 326 -15.86 -4.69 17.80
N LEU A 327 -15.11 -3.60 17.63
CA LEU A 327 -13.69 -3.65 17.29
C LEU A 327 -12.86 -4.22 18.45
N ILE A 328 -13.14 -3.75 19.68
CA ILE A 328 -12.44 -4.20 20.90
C ILE A 328 -12.72 -5.69 21.15
N ILE A 329 -13.97 -6.14 21.03
CA ILE A 329 -14.32 -7.57 21.17
C ILE A 329 -13.53 -8.40 20.15
N GLY A 330 -13.43 -7.97 18.89
CA GLY A 330 -12.63 -8.65 17.87
C GLY A 330 -11.14 -8.75 18.25
N ILE A 331 -10.58 -7.68 18.82
CA ILE A 331 -9.20 -7.66 19.33
C ILE A 331 -9.03 -8.61 20.52
N VAL A 332 -9.99 -8.64 21.45
CA VAL A 332 -9.95 -9.55 22.62
C VAL A 332 -9.99 -11.00 22.15
N LEU A 333 -10.90 -11.33 21.23
CA LEU A 333 -10.97 -12.69 20.64
C LEU A 333 -9.65 -13.08 19.96
N TYR A 334 -9.01 -12.15 19.25
CA TYR A 334 -7.69 -12.40 18.67
C TYR A 334 -6.62 -12.67 19.76
N LYS A 335 -6.62 -11.95 20.88
CA LYS A 335 -5.70 -12.20 21.99
C LYS A 335 -5.95 -13.55 22.66
N ILE A 336 -7.20 -13.95 22.79
CA ILE A 336 -7.55 -15.30 23.27
C ILE A 336 -7.03 -16.36 22.28
N PHE A 337 -7.20 -16.13 20.99
CA PHE A 337 -6.72 -17.04 19.96
C PHE A 337 -5.18 -17.18 19.97
N THR A 338 -4.45 -16.07 19.99
CA THR A 338 -2.96 -16.07 19.98
C THR A 338 -2.32 -16.36 21.35
N GLY A 339 -3.11 -16.40 22.42
CA GLY A 339 -2.69 -16.83 23.75
C GLY A 339 -3.04 -18.29 24.02
N PRO A 340 -4.18 -18.58 24.68
CA PRO A 340 -4.55 -19.93 25.07
C PRO A 340 -4.62 -20.93 23.92
N VAL A 341 -5.21 -20.55 22.76
CA VAL A 341 -5.35 -21.49 21.63
C VAL A 341 -4.00 -21.83 21.00
N TYR A 342 -3.14 -20.84 20.79
CA TYR A 342 -1.79 -21.08 20.28
C TYR A 342 -0.96 -21.95 21.23
N ASN A 343 -1.08 -21.71 22.55
CA ASN A 343 -0.40 -22.56 23.53
C ASN A 343 -0.90 -24.03 23.47
N TYR A 344 -2.23 -24.23 23.32
CA TYR A 344 -2.80 -25.57 23.15
C TYR A 344 -2.33 -26.26 21.85
N MET A 345 -2.16 -25.48 20.77
CA MET A 345 -1.66 -25.97 19.47
C MET A 345 -0.13 -26.08 19.42
N ASN A 346 0.59 -25.77 20.50
CA ASN A 346 2.06 -25.75 20.56
C ASN A 346 2.70 -24.86 19.48
N VAL A 347 2.09 -23.68 19.18
CA VAL A 347 2.64 -22.72 18.22
C VAL A 347 3.87 -22.06 18.81
N TYR A 348 5.00 -22.17 18.12
CA TYR A 348 6.25 -21.52 18.54
C TYR A 348 6.16 -20.00 18.35
N LYS A 349 6.45 -19.28 19.41
CA LYS A 349 6.46 -17.81 19.39
C LYS A 349 7.85 -17.31 18.98
N GLU A 350 7.96 -16.87 17.73
CA GLU A 350 9.20 -16.27 17.26
C GLU A 350 9.52 -14.94 17.94
N PRO A 351 10.81 -14.67 18.22
CA PRO A 351 11.26 -13.39 18.74
C PRO A 351 10.92 -12.25 17.77
N GLN A 352 10.17 -11.25 18.24
CA GLN A 352 9.73 -10.13 17.39
C GLN A 352 10.82 -9.06 17.20
N ILE A 353 11.88 -9.08 18.01
CA ILE A 353 12.90 -8.03 18.01
C ILE A 353 13.58 -7.86 16.66
N ARG A 354 13.79 -8.96 15.93
CA ARG A 354 14.38 -8.93 14.59
C ARG A 354 13.54 -8.12 13.60
N GLU A 355 12.23 -8.34 13.60
CA GLU A 355 11.32 -7.61 12.72
C GLU A 355 11.16 -6.14 13.15
N MET A 356 11.06 -5.88 14.46
CA MET A 356 10.99 -4.53 15.03
C MET A 356 12.26 -3.72 14.77
N SER A 357 13.39 -4.37 14.58
CA SER A 357 14.68 -3.71 14.33
C SER A 357 14.92 -3.40 12.84
N SER A 358 13.95 -3.62 11.95
CA SER A 358 14.12 -3.38 10.51
C SER A 358 14.60 -1.96 10.21
N ILE A 359 13.90 -0.93 10.67
CA ILE A 359 14.28 0.47 10.47
C ILE A 359 15.55 0.85 11.25
N PRO A 360 15.68 0.55 12.56
CA PRO A 360 16.91 0.78 13.28
C PRO A 360 18.15 0.19 12.59
N SER A 361 18.05 -1.02 12.06
CA SER A 361 19.18 -1.70 11.41
C SER A 361 19.65 -1.00 10.15
N VAL A 362 18.75 -0.56 9.26
CA VAL A 362 19.17 0.17 8.05
C VAL A 362 19.73 1.55 8.37
N GLN A 363 19.20 2.21 9.40
CA GLN A 363 19.70 3.51 9.86
C GLN A 363 21.13 3.40 10.40
N LEU A 364 21.36 2.42 11.28
CA LEU A 364 22.69 2.14 11.83
C LEU A 364 23.66 1.72 10.72
N ALA A 365 23.27 0.83 9.81
CA ALA A 365 24.10 0.38 8.70
C ALA A 365 24.49 1.52 7.77
N ARG A 366 23.57 2.45 7.50
CA ARG A 366 23.87 3.61 6.67
C ARG A 366 24.92 4.52 7.31
N VAL A 367 24.80 4.84 8.60
CA VAL A 367 25.81 5.65 9.31
C VAL A 367 27.15 4.93 9.34
N TYR A 368 27.16 3.64 9.64
CA TYR A 368 28.40 2.85 9.67
C TYR A 368 29.13 2.85 8.32
N ASN A 369 28.40 2.77 7.20
CA ASN A 369 28.99 2.72 5.86
C ASN A 369 29.40 4.08 5.31
N TYR A 370 28.63 5.13 5.59
CA TYR A 370 28.80 6.43 4.90
C TYR A 370 29.32 7.54 5.78
N ASN A 371 29.33 7.37 7.11
CA ASN A 371 29.83 8.39 8.04
C ASN A 371 30.51 7.78 9.27
N LYS A 372 31.33 6.75 9.06
CA LYS A 372 32.01 6.02 10.13
C LYS A 372 32.91 6.90 10.99
N SER A 373 33.40 8.03 10.45
CA SER A 373 34.31 8.97 11.13
C SER A 373 33.73 9.62 12.39
N ILE A 374 32.39 9.71 12.50
CA ILE A 374 31.72 10.26 13.69
C ILE A 374 31.61 9.27 14.87
N LEU A 375 31.90 7.99 14.61
CA LEU A 375 31.77 6.91 15.60
C LEU A 375 33.02 6.84 16.47
N ASN A 376 32.84 6.89 17.79
CA ASN A 376 33.91 6.66 18.73
C ASN A 376 34.10 5.16 19.06
N LYS A 377 35.10 4.82 19.85
CA LYS A 377 35.42 3.42 20.23
C LYS A 377 34.23 2.72 20.92
N ASP A 378 33.50 3.44 21.78
CA ASP A 378 32.32 2.87 22.47
C ASP A 378 31.15 2.61 21.51
N ASP A 379 30.98 3.46 20.51
CA ASP A 379 29.95 3.24 19.47
C ASP A 379 30.28 1.98 18.68
N ILE A 380 31.52 1.83 18.23
CA ILE A 380 31.98 0.61 17.53
C ILE A 380 31.82 -0.64 18.39
N LYS A 381 32.13 -0.57 19.69
CA LYS A 381 31.88 -1.67 20.62
C LYS A 381 30.39 -2.04 20.69
N ASN A 382 29.48 -1.05 20.72
CA ASN A 382 28.04 -1.35 20.70
C ASN A 382 27.61 -1.99 19.36
N TYR A 383 28.14 -1.54 18.22
CA TYR A 383 27.89 -2.21 16.95
C TYR A 383 28.26 -3.69 16.99
N THR A 384 29.45 -4.05 17.54
CA THR A 384 29.90 -5.45 17.65
C THR A 384 29.09 -6.28 18.65
N LEU A 385 28.46 -5.66 19.64
CA LEU A 385 27.59 -6.35 20.59
C LEU A 385 26.23 -6.70 19.98
N PHE A 386 25.64 -5.73 19.23
CA PHE A 386 24.31 -5.90 18.67
C PHE A 386 24.29 -6.59 17.30
N TYR A 387 25.39 -6.57 16.55
CA TYR A 387 25.46 -7.18 15.23
C TYR A 387 26.63 -8.15 15.13
N THR A 388 26.35 -9.41 14.79
CA THR A 388 27.32 -10.51 14.83
C THR A 388 28.37 -10.45 13.72
N LYS A 389 28.07 -9.75 12.61
CA LYS A 389 28.94 -9.71 11.42
C LYS A 389 28.90 -8.30 10.79
N LEU A 390 29.67 -7.38 11.36
CA LEU A 390 29.71 -5.99 10.88
C LEU A 390 30.17 -5.86 9.42
N ASP A 391 31.00 -6.78 8.94
CA ASP A 391 31.43 -6.78 7.53
C ASP A 391 30.29 -7.00 6.56
N GLU A 392 29.20 -7.60 7.01
CA GLU A 392 27.98 -7.77 6.21
C GLU A 392 27.18 -6.47 6.06
N PHE A 393 27.48 -5.39 6.80
CA PHE A 393 26.89 -4.07 6.54
C PHE A 393 27.21 -3.55 5.13
N LYS A 394 28.28 -4.04 4.47
CA LYS A 394 28.56 -3.79 3.05
C LYS A 394 27.40 -4.22 2.12
N TYR A 395 26.56 -5.17 2.55
CA TYR A 395 25.36 -5.59 1.81
C TYR A 395 24.20 -4.61 1.96
N TYR A 396 24.30 -3.61 2.83
CA TYR A 396 23.40 -2.47 2.78
C TYR A 396 23.69 -1.69 1.50
N LYS A 397 22.85 -1.92 0.52
CA LYS A 397 22.88 -1.17 -0.74
C LYS A 397 21.81 -0.11 -0.67
N ILE A 398 22.23 1.13 -0.79
CA ILE A 398 21.37 2.31 -0.74
C ILE A 398 20.25 2.22 -1.76
N ASP A 399 20.56 1.75 -2.95
CA ASP A 399 19.63 1.62 -4.08
C ASP A 399 18.63 0.47 -3.96
N GLN A 400 18.85 -0.49 -3.07
CA GLN A 400 17.94 -1.63 -2.88
C GLN A 400 16.91 -1.42 -1.78
N SER A 401 17.13 -0.47 -0.87
CA SER A 401 16.16 -0.07 0.18
C SER A 401 15.52 -1.24 0.94
N ILE A 402 16.31 -2.27 1.31
CA ILE A 402 15.84 -3.49 1.97
C ILE A 402 16.59 -3.70 3.28
N SER A 403 15.86 -3.93 4.37
CA SER A 403 16.46 -4.17 5.68
C SER A 403 16.80 -5.64 5.93
N ASP A 404 16.23 -6.59 5.19
CA ASP A 404 16.35 -8.03 5.47
C ASP A 404 17.79 -8.53 5.59
N PRO A 405 18.73 -8.18 4.69
CA PRO A 405 20.12 -8.63 4.84
C PRO A 405 20.79 -8.10 6.10
N ILE A 406 20.40 -6.89 6.54
CA ILE A 406 21.05 -6.23 7.69
C ILE A 406 20.41 -6.68 9.01
N LYS A 407 19.07 -6.77 9.09
CA LYS A 407 18.41 -7.27 10.30
C LYS A 407 18.72 -8.74 10.57
N SER A 408 19.10 -9.52 9.54
CA SER A 408 19.42 -10.93 9.69
C SER A 408 20.69 -11.19 10.51
N ILE A 409 21.59 -10.22 10.58
CA ILE A 409 22.83 -10.29 11.37
C ILE A 409 22.69 -9.67 12.76
N LEU A 410 21.48 -9.24 13.14
CA LEU A 410 21.19 -8.77 14.50
C LEU A 410 21.34 -9.93 15.50
N ASN A 411 22.06 -9.71 16.58
CA ASN A 411 22.09 -10.63 17.71
C ASN A 411 20.78 -10.51 18.50
N SER A 412 19.77 -11.25 18.08
CA SER A 412 18.40 -11.13 18.59
C SER A 412 18.33 -11.40 20.10
N THR A 413 18.97 -12.46 20.59
CA THR A 413 18.97 -12.81 22.02
C THR A 413 19.60 -11.70 22.85
N TYR A 414 20.82 -11.26 22.49
CA TYR A 414 21.46 -10.16 23.21
C TYR A 414 20.67 -8.86 23.15
N THR A 415 20.02 -8.59 22.03
CA THR A 415 19.22 -7.37 21.85
C THR A 415 17.93 -7.40 22.69
N GLU A 416 17.27 -8.55 22.81
CA GLU A 416 16.10 -8.72 23.69
C GLU A 416 16.47 -8.51 25.15
N ASP A 417 17.55 -9.14 25.61
CA ASP A 417 18.05 -9.00 26.99
C ASP A 417 18.51 -7.56 27.30
N ASN A 418 18.94 -6.82 26.29
CA ASN A 418 19.51 -5.48 26.40
C ASN A 418 18.71 -4.42 25.61
N LEU A 419 17.38 -4.56 25.50
CA LEU A 419 16.54 -3.72 24.65
C LEU A 419 16.72 -2.21 24.93
N ILE A 420 16.73 -1.80 26.20
CA ILE A 420 16.90 -0.40 26.57
C ILE A 420 18.27 0.14 26.13
N LYS A 421 19.31 -0.68 26.24
CA LYS A 421 20.66 -0.33 25.79
C LYS A 421 20.71 -0.18 24.26
N TYR A 422 20.02 -1.08 23.53
CA TYR A 422 19.89 -0.99 22.07
C TYR A 422 19.17 0.29 21.64
N ILE A 423 18.06 0.61 22.27
CA ILE A 423 17.30 1.84 21.97
C ILE A 423 18.15 3.09 22.26
N LYS A 424 18.84 3.14 23.41
CA LYS A 424 19.74 4.25 23.74
C LYS A 424 20.87 4.39 22.72
N PHE A 425 21.46 3.28 22.31
CA PHE A 425 22.50 3.25 21.29
C PHE A 425 21.99 3.76 19.95
N TRP A 426 20.84 3.24 19.48
CA TRP A 426 20.21 3.68 18.25
C TRP A 426 19.88 5.18 18.25
N LEU A 427 19.29 5.70 19.32
CA LEU A 427 19.01 7.13 19.46
C LEU A 427 20.29 7.97 19.48
N LYS A 428 21.32 7.54 20.23
CA LYS A 428 22.63 8.24 20.31
C LYS A 428 23.24 8.43 18.92
N ILE A 429 23.27 7.37 18.10
CA ILE A 429 23.82 7.45 16.74
C ILE A 429 22.91 8.34 15.86
N GLY A 430 21.59 8.24 16.01
CA GLY A 430 20.64 9.09 15.28
C GLY A 430 20.82 10.60 15.57
N PHE A 431 21.11 10.97 16.81
CA PHE A 431 21.42 12.35 17.16
C PHE A 431 22.78 12.82 16.62
N LYS A 432 23.74 11.91 16.45
CA LYS A 432 25.02 12.23 15.82
C LYS A 432 24.90 12.46 14.31
N ASP A 433 24.00 11.73 13.64
CA ASP A 433 23.80 11.82 12.19
C ASP A 433 22.32 11.71 11.79
N PRO A 434 21.53 12.75 12.09
CA PRO A 434 20.10 12.73 11.78
C PRO A 434 19.82 12.70 10.27
N LYS A 435 20.73 13.23 9.45
CA LYS A 435 20.58 13.21 7.99
C LYS A 435 20.54 11.79 7.46
N ASN A 436 21.56 10.97 7.77
CA ASN A 436 21.62 9.58 7.31
C ASN A 436 20.46 8.75 7.87
N TYR A 437 19.97 9.05 9.08
CA TYR A 437 18.82 8.36 9.67
C TYR A 437 17.53 8.65 8.91
N ILE A 438 17.26 9.91 8.58
CA ILE A 438 16.07 10.31 7.82
C ILE A 438 16.13 9.73 6.41
N GLU A 439 17.29 9.83 5.75
CA GLU A 439 17.47 9.29 4.40
C GLU A 439 17.32 7.77 4.35
N ALA A 440 17.87 7.03 5.32
CA ALA A 440 17.69 5.58 5.41
C ALA A 440 16.23 5.19 5.56
N PHE A 441 15.49 5.88 6.44
CA PHE A 441 14.05 5.66 6.63
C PHE A 441 13.26 5.94 5.36
N LEU A 442 13.48 7.08 4.72
CA LEU A 442 12.77 7.47 3.51
C LEU A 442 13.07 6.54 2.33
N LEU A 443 14.33 6.11 2.18
CA LEU A 443 14.75 5.16 1.14
C LEU A 443 14.14 3.77 1.33
N ASN A 444 14.14 3.25 2.56
CA ASN A 444 13.53 1.95 2.85
C ASN A 444 12.05 1.89 2.45
N ASN A 445 11.38 3.04 2.49
CA ASN A 445 9.94 3.16 2.25
C ASN A 445 9.59 3.89 0.94
N ILE A 446 10.56 4.26 0.12
CA ILE A 446 10.36 5.15 -1.04
C ILE A 446 9.25 4.67 -1.97
N GLY A 447 9.13 3.37 -2.17
CA GLY A 447 8.08 2.79 -3.00
C GLY A 447 6.66 3.00 -2.49
N ALA A 448 6.48 3.20 -1.18
CA ALA A 448 5.16 3.36 -0.59
C ALA A 448 4.61 4.80 -0.68
N TRP A 449 5.48 5.80 -0.82
CA TRP A 449 5.07 7.22 -0.77
C TRP A 449 5.45 8.04 -2.01
N TYR A 450 6.51 7.65 -2.75
CA TYR A 450 6.97 8.38 -3.93
C TYR A 450 6.40 7.79 -5.22
N PRO A 451 5.59 8.54 -6.00
CA PRO A 451 4.93 8.01 -7.19
C PRO A 451 5.86 7.78 -8.39
N GLY A 452 7.09 8.30 -8.34
CA GLY A 452 8.09 8.14 -9.40
C GLY A 452 9.02 6.94 -9.23
N LYS A 453 8.99 6.26 -8.09
CA LYS A 453 9.90 5.13 -7.84
C LYS A 453 9.68 4.01 -8.84
N GLN A 454 10.77 3.63 -9.49
CA GLN A 454 10.83 2.51 -10.41
C GLN A 454 11.72 1.42 -9.80
N TYR A 455 11.12 0.32 -9.39
CA TYR A 455 11.87 -0.83 -8.90
C TYR A 455 12.55 -1.55 -10.07
N TYR A 456 13.84 -1.87 -9.91
CA TYR A 456 14.58 -2.67 -10.88
C TYR A 456 14.19 -4.14 -10.79
N ASP A 457 13.88 -4.63 -9.61
CA ASP A 457 13.39 -5.98 -9.39
C ASP A 457 11.87 -5.99 -9.18
N THR A 458 11.15 -6.40 -10.22
CA THR A 458 9.69 -6.50 -10.20
C THR A 458 9.16 -7.46 -9.16
N ARG A 459 9.93 -8.48 -8.78
CA ARG A 459 9.55 -9.45 -7.76
C ARG A 459 9.39 -8.83 -6.39
N MET A 460 10.14 -7.77 -6.10
CA MET A 460 10.00 -7.03 -4.83
C MET A 460 8.78 -6.10 -4.82
N TYR A 461 8.33 -5.67 -5.98
CA TYR A 461 7.27 -4.68 -6.13
C TYR A 461 5.92 -5.30 -6.50
N HIS A 462 5.92 -6.24 -7.44
CA HIS A 462 4.72 -6.89 -7.97
C HIS A 462 4.54 -8.31 -7.46
N PRO A 463 3.32 -8.88 -7.51
CA PRO A 463 3.14 -10.31 -7.29
C PRO A 463 3.90 -11.11 -8.35
N TYR A 464 4.46 -12.24 -7.92
CA TYR A 464 5.19 -13.12 -8.83
C TYR A 464 4.27 -13.76 -9.86
N ILE A 465 4.64 -13.64 -11.13
CA ILE A 465 4.04 -14.41 -12.22
C ILE A 465 4.81 -15.71 -12.44
N GLU A 466 6.13 -15.70 -12.29
CA GLU A 466 7.00 -16.87 -12.43
C GLU A 466 7.45 -17.44 -11.09
N TYR A 467 7.59 -18.76 -11.00
CA TYR A 467 8.19 -19.45 -9.83
C TYR A 467 9.72 -19.48 -9.89
N LYS A 468 10.31 -18.68 -10.72
CA LYS A 468 11.76 -18.65 -10.87
C LYS A 468 12.42 -17.93 -9.72
N MET A 469 13.50 -18.35 -9.44
CA MET A 469 14.43 -18.23 -8.40
C MET A 469 15.47 -17.20 -8.59
N ILE A 470 16.03 -16.77 -7.44
CA ILE A 470 17.35 -16.20 -7.36
C ILE A 470 18.33 -17.36 -7.62
N ASP A 471 19.30 -17.16 -8.52
CA ASP A 471 20.38 -18.11 -8.85
C ASP A 471 19.96 -19.47 -9.44
N GLY A 472 18.85 -19.53 -10.17
CA GLY A 472 18.41 -20.74 -10.85
C GLY A 472 17.95 -21.88 -9.94
N LYS A 473 17.84 -21.65 -8.60
CA LYS A 473 17.36 -22.64 -7.64
C LYS A 473 15.91 -22.34 -7.25
N LYS A 474 15.04 -23.33 -7.05
CA LYS A 474 13.65 -23.19 -6.62
C LYS A 474 13.58 -22.69 -5.16
N TRP A 475 12.77 -21.68 -4.86
CA TRP A 475 12.62 -21.11 -3.53
C TRP A 475 12.07 -22.09 -2.50
N ASN A 476 11.30 -23.10 -2.95
CA ASN A 476 10.68 -24.10 -2.11
C ASN A 476 11.01 -25.50 -2.63
N LYS A 477 12.10 -26.08 -2.15
CA LYS A 477 12.50 -27.45 -2.47
C LYS A 477 11.47 -28.50 -2.00
N ASP A 478 10.70 -28.19 -0.95
CA ASP A 478 9.88 -29.18 -0.26
C ASP A 478 8.51 -29.43 -0.91
N TYR A 479 8.06 -28.54 -1.86
CA TYR A 479 6.86 -28.73 -2.68
C TYR A 479 7.16 -28.45 -4.15
N GLU A 480 8.20 -29.10 -4.66
CA GLU A 480 8.69 -28.95 -6.05
C GLU A 480 7.66 -29.38 -7.12
N ASN A 481 6.60 -30.08 -6.72
CA ASN A 481 5.63 -30.67 -7.63
C ASN A 481 4.46 -29.72 -7.99
N ILE A 482 4.49 -28.46 -7.61
CA ILE A 482 3.50 -27.46 -8.05
C ILE A 482 4.10 -26.66 -9.18
N GLU A 483 3.87 -27.13 -10.40
CA GLU A 483 4.35 -26.47 -11.61
C GLU A 483 3.25 -25.68 -12.33
N ARG A 484 3.63 -24.57 -12.93
CA ARG A 484 2.73 -23.81 -13.79
C ARG A 484 2.53 -24.55 -15.12
N LYS A 485 1.26 -24.71 -15.50
CA LYS A 485 0.86 -25.28 -16.79
C LYS A 485 -0.16 -24.34 -17.44
N SER A 486 0.32 -23.29 -18.10
CA SER A 486 -0.57 -22.30 -18.72
C SER A 486 -1.51 -22.97 -19.73
N LEU A 487 -2.81 -22.73 -19.57
CA LEU A 487 -3.86 -23.15 -20.51
C LEU A 487 -4.12 -22.07 -21.57
N LEU A 488 -3.59 -20.85 -21.37
CA LEU A 488 -3.65 -19.72 -22.31
C LEU A 488 -2.26 -19.07 -22.48
N PRO A 489 -1.29 -19.73 -23.15
CA PRO A 489 0.10 -19.29 -23.18
C PRO A 489 0.32 -17.90 -23.77
N ILE A 490 -0.48 -17.49 -24.76
CA ILE A 490 -0.39 -16.15 -25.37
C ILE A 490 -0.76 -15.09 -24.34
N TYR A 491 -1.81 -15.32 -23.55
CA TYR A 491 -2.24 -14.39 -22.52
C TYR A 491 -1.23 -14.34 -21.35
N GLU A 492 -0.70 -15.48 -20.93
CA GLU A 492 0.39 -15.54 -19.94
C GLU A 492 1.60 -14.71 -20.40
N LYS A 493 2.03 -14.87 -21.65
CA LYS A 493 3.13 -14.09 -22.23
C LYS A 493 2.84 -12.59 -22.21
N ALA A 494 1.61 -12.18 -22.50
CA ALA A 494 1.21 -10.78 -22.42
C ALA A 494 1.27 -10.24 -20.98
N LEU A 495 0.78 -11.01 -19.99
CA LEU A 495 0.88 -10.67 -18.56
C LEU A 495 2.34 -10.58 -18.10
N HIS A 496 3.19 -11.52 -18.54
CA HIS A 496 4.61 -11.52 -18.24
C HIS A 496 5.31 -10.27 -18.79
N LEU A 497 5.06 -9.92 -20.05
CA LEU A 497 5.61 -8.70 -20.66
C LEU A 497 5.13 -7.43 -19.94
N LEU A 498 3.86 -7.38 -19.56
CA LEU A 498 3.29 -6.22 -18.91
C LEU A 498 3.82 -6.03 -17.49
N ILE A 499 3.91 -7.10 -16.70
CA ILE A 499 4.23 -7.04 -15.26
C ILE A 499 5.71 -7.32 -15.00
N GLU A 500 6.22 -8.51 -15.37
CA GLU A 500 7.60 -8.92 -15.05
C GLU A 500 8.64 -8.15 -15.87
N ARG A 501 8.31 -7.82 -17.13
CA ARG A 501 9.19 -7.03 -18.00
C ARG A 501 8.93 -5.53 -17.91
N ASN A 502 8.08 -5.09 -16.96
CA ASN A 502 7.75 -3.68 -16.75
C ASN A 502 7.17 -2.96 -17.97
N GLY A 503 6.47 -3.65 -18.87
CA GLY A 503 5.84 -3.05 -20.05
C GLY A 503 4.87 -1.91 -19.72
N TRP A 504 4.26 -1.94 -18.52
CA TRP A 504 3.39 -0.87 -18.03
C TRP A 504 4.09 0.51 -17.92
N LYS A 505 5.42 0.54 -17.76
CA LYS A 505 6.20 1.80 -17.70
C LYS A 505 6.16 2.58 -19.02
N ALA A 506 5.98 1.89 -20.14
CA ALA A 506 5.90 2.51 -21.46
C ALA A 506 4.53 3.19 -21.71
N ILE A 507 3.52 2.96 -20.86
CA ILE A 507 2.16 3.47 -21.07
C ILE A 507 1.94 4.68 -20.16
N PRO A 508 1.96 5.93 -20.70
CA PRO A 508 1.73 7.14 -19.91
C PRO A 508 0.38 7.08 -19.17
N VAL A 509 0.27 7.74 -18.03
CA VAL A 509 -0.92 7.77 -17.15
C VAL A 509 -1.23 6.40 -16.53
N ILE A 510 -1.28 5.31 -17.30
CA ILE A 510 -1.51 3.96 -16.77
C ILE A 510 -0.40 3.58 -15.78
N SER A 511 0.85 3.95 -16.06
CA SER A 511 1.98 3.73 -15.15
C SER A 511 1.74 4.26 -13.73
N LEU A 512 0.97 5.35 -13.58
CA LEU A 512 0.61 5.89 -12.26
C LEU A 512 -0.27 4.93 -11.45
N VAL A 513 -1.13 4.15 -12.11
CA VAL A 513 -2.01 3.19 -11.41
C VAL A 513 -1.21 1.98 -10.89
N PHE A 514 -0.05 1.71 -11.47
CA PHE A 514 0.86 0.66 -11.00
C PHE A 514 1.75 1.14 -9.84
N ASN A 515 1.82 2.43 -9.59
CA ASN A 515 2.72 3.01 -8.62
C ASN A 515 2.06 3.20 -7.25
N LEU A 516 2.61 2.59 -6.20
CA LEU A 516 2.03 2.62 -4.85
C LEU A 516 1.98 4.02 -4.24
N GLY A 517 2.97 4.88 -4.54
CA GLY A 517 2.97 6.27 -4.10
C GLY A 517 1.75 7.06 -4.59
N THR A 518 1.16 6.67 -5.72
CA THR A 518 -0.09 7.28 -6.21
C THR A 518 -1.25 7.01 -5.25
N TYR A 519 -1.37 5.80 -4.72
CA TYR A 519 -2.42 5.46 -3.74
C TYR A 519 -2.22 6.18 -2.41
N PHE A 520 -0.99 6.39 -1.99
CA PHE A 520 -0.67 7.24 -0.84
C PHE A 520 -1.19 8.66 -1.02
N LEU A 521 -0.94 9.27 -2.18
CA LEU A 521 -1.42 10.61 -2.50
C LEU A 521 -2.96 10.68 -2.58
N ILE A 522 -3.61 9.69 -3.19
CA ILE A 522 -5.07 9.59 -3.26
C ILE A 522 -5.67 9.46 -1.85
N PHE A 523 -5.03 8.67 -0.98
CA PHE A 523 -5.45 8.53 0.41
C PHE A 523 -5.36 9.86 1.18
N ILE A 524 -4.22 10.57 1.11
CA ILE A 524 -4.05 11.89 1.75
C ILE A 524 -5.07 12.90 1.20
N TYR A 525 -5.29 12.91 -0.13
CA TYR A 525 -6.30 13.77 -0.75
C TYR A 525 -7.71 13.45 -0.22
N SER A 526 -8.05 12.16 -0.07
CA SER A 526 -9.35 11.72 0.48
C SER A 526 -9.55 12.16 1.93
N ILE A 527 -8.51 12.08 2.77
CA ILE A 527 -8.53 12.62 4.14
C ILE A 527 -8.85 14.13 4.11
N GLY A 528 -8.16 14.89 3.26
CA GLY A 528 -8.38 16.33 3.12
C GLY A 528 -9.82 16.66 2.73
N ILE A 529 -10.39 15.94 1.77
CA ILE A 529 -11.81 16.07 1.39
C ILE A 529 -12.74 15.79 2.57
N CYS A 530 -12.48 14.72 3.33
CA CYS A 530 -13.28 14.39 4.53
C CYS A 530 -13.23 15.51 5.58
N ILE A 531 -12.05 16.11 5.80
CA ILE A 531 -11.87 17.22 6.75
C ILE A 531 -12.63 18.47 6.28
N ILE A 532 -12.44 18.88 5.01
CA ILE A 532 -13.09 20.07 4.43
C ILE A 532 -14.60 19.96 4.50
N ARG A 533 -15.14 18.79 4.16
CA ARG A 533 -16.58 18.52 4.13
C ARG A 533 -17.13 18.03 5.48
N LYS A 534 -16.30 17.95 6.50
CA LYS A 534 -16.66 17.47 7.85
C LYS A 534 -17.25 16.05 7.88
N LYS A 535 -16.79 15.16 7.02
CA LYS A 535 -17.26 13.78 6.86
C LYS A 535 -16.61 12.84 7.89
N LYS A 536 -17.03 12.93 9.14
CA LYS A 536 -16.43 12.20 10.27
C LYS A 536 -16.49 10.69 10.11
N LYS A 537 -17.62 10.15 9.64
CA LYS A 537 -17.79 8.69 9.45
C LYS A 537 -16.76 8.10 8.50
N TYR A 538 -16.48 8.79 7.39
CA TYR A 538 -15.47 8.32 6.44
C TYR A 538 -14.06 8.51 7.02
N LEU A 539 -13.81 9.65 7.66
CA LEU A 539 -12.50 9.91 8.28
C LEU A 539 -12.15 8.83 9.30
N VAL A 540 -13.09 8.44 10.17
CA VAL A 540 -12.88 7.34 11.13
C VAL A 540 -12.68 6.00 10.42
N ALA A 541 -13.51 5.66 9.42
CA ALA A 541 -13.39 4.39 8.73
C ALA A 541 -12.06 4.24 7.98
N ILE A 542 -11.66 5.28 7.21
CA ILE A 542 -10.40 5.24 6.44
C ILE A 542 -9.15 5.43 7.31
N SER A 543 -9.29 5.80 8.59
CA SER A 543 -8.15 5.87 9.52
C SER A 543 -7.48 4.51 9.74
N ALA A 544 -8.17 3.39 9.49
CA ALA A 544 -7.56 2.07 9.42
C ALA A 544 -6.37 2.02 8.46
N ILE A 545 -6.44 2.77 7.36
CA ILE A 545 -5.38 2.86 6.35
C ILE A 545 -4.16 3.60 6.90
N THR A 546 -4.36 4.59 7.79
CA THR A 546 -3.24 5.23 8.51
C THR A 546 -2.47 4.20 9.34
N GLY A 547 -3.19 3.36 10.09
CA GLY A 547 -2.57 2.27 10.86
C GLY A 547 -1.82 1.29 9.97
N LEU A 548 -2.36 0.96 8.80
CA LEU A 548 -1.67 0.12 7.83
C LEU A 548 -0.43 0.80 7.25
N TYR A 549 -0.47 2.10 6.89
CA TYR A 549 0.72 2.83 6.44
C TYR A 549 1.80 2.92 7.52
N ILE A 550 1.44 3.09 8.79
CA ILE A 550 2.42 3.04 9.89
C ILE A 550 3.18 1.70 9.86
N THR A 551 2.48 0.58 9.69
CA THR A 551 3.15 -0.74 9.62
C THR A 551 3.96 -0.93 8.34
N ILE A 552 3.52 -0.37 7.19
CA ILE A 552 4.26 -0.41 5.93
C ILE A 552 5.56 0.41 6.05
N PHE A 553 5.51 1.58 6.68
CA PHE A 553 6.69 2.43 6.89
C PHE A 553 7.71 1.84 7.88
N LEU A 554 7.26 0.96 8.76
CA LEU A 554 8.12 0.23 9.69
C LEU A 554 8.53 -1.16 9.15
N ALA A 555 8.03 -1.57 7.99
CA ALA A 555 8.34 -2.84 7.37
C ALA A 555 9.79 -2.90 6.83
N PRO A 556 10.36 -4.10 6.68
CA PRO A 556 11.70 -4.27 6.14
C PRO A 556 11.87 -3.79 4.70
N VAL A 557 10.78 -3.73 3.95
CA VAL A 557 10.74 -3.31 2.56
C VAL A 557 9.33 -2.90 2.16
N ALA A 558 9.19 -1.98 1.20
CA ALA A 558 7.90 -1.59 0.64
C ALA A 558 7.49 -2.52 -0.51
N LEU A 559 6.77 -3.60 -0.20
CA LEU A 559 6.26 -4.54 -1.20
C LEU A 559 4.84 -4.19 -1.65
N PHE A 560 4.51 -4.52 -2.91
CA PHE A 560 3.16 -4.35 -3.45
C PHE A 560 2.11 -5.08 -2.58
N ARG A 561 2.39 -6.32 -2.17
CA ARG A 561 1.48 -7.14 -1.37
C ARG A 561 1.03 -6.44 -0.07
N TYR A 562 1.90 -5.67 0.57
CA TYR A 562 1.57 -4.93 1.80
C TYR A 562 0.61 -3.76 1.56
N SER A 563 0.68 -3.16 0.38
CA SER A 563 -0.19 -2.07 -0.04
C SER A 563 -1.45 -2.53 -0.78
N PHE A 564 -1.55 -3.82 -1.11
CA PHE A 564 -2.71 -4.39 -1.82
C PHE A 564 -4.06 -4.04 -1.17
N PRO A 565 -4.21 -4.07 0.18
CA PRO A 565 -5.44 -3.63 0.84
C PRO A 565 -5.86 -2.19 0.51
N ILE A 566 -4.88 -1.31 0.25
CA ILE A 566 -5.12 0.10 -0.09
C ILE A 566 -5.50 0.23 -1.56
N VAL A 567 -4.83 -0.53 -2.43
CA VAL A 567 -5.07 -0.54 -3.88
C VAL A 567 -6.51 -0.91 -4.21
N ILE A 568 -7.05 -1.95 -3.58
CA ILE A 568 -8.44 -2.39 -3.83
C ILE A 568 -9.49 -1.40 -3.33
N LEU A 569 -9.13 -0.44 -2.48
CA LEU A 569 -10.02 0.61 -1.99
C LEU A 569 -10.12 1.82 -2.93
N LEU A 570 -9.41 1.83 -4.06
CA LEU A 570 -9.45 2.93 -5.04
C LEU A 570 -10.88 3.38 -5.40
N PRO A 571 -11.85 2.46 -5.69
CA PRO A 571 -13.22 2.87 -5.97
C PRO A 571 -13.92 3.54 -4.78
N ILE A 572 -13.61 3.14 -3.55
CA ILE A 572 -14.15 3.75 -2.33
C ILE A 572 -13.58 5.17 -2.16
N PHE A 573 -12.28 5.38 -2.37
CA PHE A 573 -11.70 6.73 -2.35
C PHE A 573 -12.36 7.65 -3.37
N ALA A 574 -12.51 7.18 -4.62
CA ALA A 574 -13.20 7.94 -5.66
C ALA A 574 -14.63 8.31 -5.24
N SER A 575 -15.34 7.39 -4.60
CA SER A 575 -16.70 7.61 -4.13
C SER A 575 -16.78 8.61 -2.98
N ILE A 576 -15.88 8.53 -2.02
CA ILE A 576 -15.78 9.51 -0.91
C ILE A 576 -15.49 10.91 -1.45
N ILE A 577 -14.59 11.01 -2.43
CA ILE A 577 -14.25 12.27 -3.09
C ILE A 577 -15.48 12.86 -3.82
N LEU A 578 -16.29 12.02 -4.45
CA LEU A 578 -17.48 12.45 -5.20
C LEU A 578 -18.74 12.65 -4.34
N ASP A 579 -18.77 12.10 -3.14
CA ASP A 579 -19.93 12.25 -2.27
C ASP A 579 -20.06 13.70 -1.78
N LYS A 580 -21.15 14.36 -2.20
CA LYS A 580 -21.47 15.77 -1.91
C LYS A 580 -22.43 15.96 -0.74
N GLU A 581 -22.98 14.88 -0.20
CA GLU A 581 -23.93 14.98 0.91
C GLU A 581 -23.23 15.54 2.15
N LYS A 582 -23.88 16.50 2.82
CA LYS A 582 -23.41 16.95 4.13
C LYS A 582 -23.72 15.85 5.15
N GLU A 583 -22.81 15.55 6.05
CA GLU A 583 -23.12 14.76 7.23
C GLU A 583 -24.07 15.59 8.12
N GLN A 584 -25.25 15.04 8.42
CA GLN A 584 -26.21 15.64 9.33
C GLN A 584 -25.70 15.67 10.77
#